data_e5310fcbeb0cc661f60e583f0c79db50
#
_entry.id   e5310fcbeb0cc661f60e583f0c79db50
#
_cell.length_a   1.000
_cell.length_b   1.000
_cell.length_c   1.000
_cell.angle_alpha   90.00
_cell.angle_beta   90.00
_cell.angle_gamma   90.00
#
_symmetry.space_group_name_H-M   'P 1'
#
loop_
_entity.id
_entity.type
_entity.pdbx_description
1 polymer ?
#
loop_
_entity_poly.entity_id
_entity_poly.type
_entity_poly.pdbx_seq_one_letter_code
_entity_poly.pdbx_strand_id
1 'polypeptide(L)'
;MTMDARKQRVLQAIVALYGLEGEPVGSSVLANYFDMAVSSATLRNEMAALTKLGLLEQPHTSAGRVPSAKGYRYYLDNLLTDDQPLDRVTRARVDAVFASLDHEPEKLAQGAARALAAISGCTAAVSTPCAEDLCIAHYEVVQVGRSAAAVLAVTTAGYVRTRVARVRSGLSREKAAALAALLNHSLTFVAPVDLSGRMLAELCSQIDPELVPVISAAAAILQDSVKPHVFLGGEQHLLDWPQLDGKVGDILTLLNDEEQAAGLIAPPADRNESVLLGEDLEPQIPGMCIVSDRYLVGGGLWGSIALIGPTRMPFQKLMPLLHYFADQLGEGMSGKRKDTTQAAAPRRTVIYKEDLE
;
A
#
# COMPACT_ATOMS: atom_id res chain seq x y z
N MET A 1 -34.62 10.49 -6.31
CA MET A 1 -34.26 11.77 -5.63
C MET A 1 -32.83 12.07 -6.04
N THR A 2 -32.57 13.16 -6.71
CA THR A 2 -31.24 13.53 -7.20
C THR A 2 -30.40 14.17 -6.09
N MET A 3 -29.09 13.92 -6.08
CA MET A 3 -28.12 14.61 -5.22
C MET A 3 -27.93 16.03 -5.77
N ASP A 4 -28.48 17.03 -5.09
CA ASP A 4 -28.22 18.44 -5.37
C ASP A 4 -26.99 18.95 -4.58
N ALA A 5 -26.46 20.10 -4.96
CA ALA A 5 -25.26 20.68 -4.35
C ALA A 5 -25.40 20.89 -2.82
N ARG A 6 -26.62 21.12 -2.32
CA ARG A 6 -26.85 21.28 -0.88
C ARG A 6 -26.70 19.96 -0.14
N LYS A 7 -27.26 18.86 -0.66
CA LYS A 7 -27.11 17.51 -0.08
C LYS A 7 -25.66 17.06 -0.10
N GLN A 8 -24.94 17.35 -1.19
CA GLN A 8 -23.51 17.05 -1.30
C GLN A 8 -22.72 17.76 -0.21
N ARG A 9 -22.92 19.06 -0.01
CA ARG A 9 -22.27 19.83 1.04
C ARG A 9 -22.64 19.35 2.45
N VAL A 10 -23.89 18.95 2.69
CA VAL A 10 -24.32 18.36 3.97
C VAL A 10 -23.63 17.01 4.20
N LEU A 11 -23.55 16.15 3.21
CA LEU A 11 -22.83 14.87 3.33
C LEU A 11 -21.34 15.09 3.59
N GLN A 12 -20.69 15.99 2.84
CA GLN A 12 -19.29 16.37 3.08
C GLN A 12 -19.04 16.81 4.52
N ALA A 13 -19.88 17.73 5.03
CA ALA A 13 -19.76 18.24 6.39
C ALA A 13 -19.95 17.13 7.44
N ILE A 14 -20.90 16.22 7.23
CA ILE A 14 -21.14 15.10 8.14
C ILE A 14 -19.95 14.13 8.14
N VAL A 15 -19.41 13.79 6.96
CA VAL A 15 -18.21 12.93 6.86
C VAL A 15 -17.02 13.58 7.57
N ALA A 16 -16.79 14.89 7.35
CA ALA A 16 -15.68 15.61 7.96
C ALA A 16 -15.80 15.67 9.49
N LEU A 17 -16.98 16.04 10.02
CA LEU A 17 -17.23 16.13 11.46
C LEU A 17 -17.16 14.76 12.14
N TYR A 18 -17.81 13.75 11.56
CA TYR A 18 -17.76 12.39 12.10
C TYR A 18 -16.37 11.79 12.07
N GLY A 19 -15.59 12.08 11.03
CA GLY A 19 -14.19 11.66 10.93
C GLY A 19 -13.29 12.25 12.03
N LEU A 20 -13.57 13.48 12.45
CA LEU A 20 -12.79 14.18 13.49
C LEU A 20 -13.23 13.78 14.91
N GLU A 21 -14.53 13.73 15.17
CA GLU A 21 -15.08 13.62 16.53
C GLU A 21 -15.48 12.17 16.87
N GLY A 22 -15.83 11.37 15.87
CA GLY A 22 -16.32 10.00 16.06
C GLY A 22 -17.76 9.92 16.59
N GLU A 23 -18.43 11.06 16.79
CA GLU A 23 -19.76 11.17 17.36
C GLU A 23 -20.82 11.44 16.29
N PRO A 24 -22.03 10.86 16.39
CA PRO A 24 -23.09 11.12 15.44
C PRO A 24 -23.44 12.62 15.33
N VAL A 25 -23.44 13.15 14.11
CA VAL A 25 -23.61 14.58 13.83
C VAL A 25 -25.08 15.01 13.95
N GLY A 26 -25.36 15.90 14.88
CA GLY A 26 -26.69 16.53 15.05
C GLY A 26 -26.90 17.73 14.12
N SER A 27 -28.18 18.08 13.82
CA SER A 27 -28.48 19.23 12.96
C SER A 27 -28.06 20.58 13.56
N SER A 28 -27.91 20.69 14.89
CA SER A 28 -27.39 21.90 15.57
C SER A 28 -25.88 22.03 15.38
N VAL A 29 -25.11 20.93 15.50
CA VAL A 29 -23.68 20.89 15.26
C VAL A 29 -23.41 21.28 13.81
N LEU A 30 -24.20 20.70 12.88
CA LEU A 30 -24.08 20.99 11.46
C LEU A 30 -24.43 22.44 11.12
N ALA A 31 -25.42 23.06 11.81
CA ALA A 31 -25.74 24.47 11.64
C ALA A 31 -24.56 25.37 12.06
N ASN A 32 -23.92 25.06 13.18
CA ASN A 32 -22.72 25.78 13.62
C ASN A 32 -21.56 25.63 12.61
N TYR A 33 -21.38 24.44 12.05
CA TYR A 33 -20.35 24.20 11.00
C TYR A 33 -20.57 25.08 9.75
N PHE A 34 -21.83 25.42 9.44
CA PHE A 34 -22.19 26.32 8.35
C PHE A 34 -22.37 27.77 8.80
N ASP A 35 -21.77 28.19 9.91
CA ASP A 35 -21.87 29.53 10.48
C ASP A 35 -23.33 30.04 10.58
N MET A 36 -24.27 29.15 10.90
CA MET A 36 -25.72 29.42 10.97
C MET A 36 -26.35 29.94 9.66
N ALA A 37 -25.64 29.85 8.52
CA ALA A 37 -26.16 30.25 7.21
C ALA A 37 -27.38 29.42 6.75
N VAL A 38 -27.55 28.23 7.35
CA VAL A 38 -28.68 27.31 7.08
C VAL A 38 -29.34 26.92 8.40
N SER A 39 -30.69 27.02 8.47
CA SER A 39 -31.42 26.69 9.69
C SER A 39 -31.27 25.19 10.05
N SER A 40 -31.21 24.90 11.36
CA SER A 40 -31.17 23.51 11.87
C SER A 40 -32.39 22.68 11.39
N ALA A 41 -33.55 23.30 11.17
CA ALA A 41 -34.72 22.62 10.62
C ALA A 41 -34.50 22.20 9.16
N THR A 42 -33.94 23.09 8.33
CA THR A 42 -33.56 22.76 6.94
C THR A 42 -32.55 21.64 6.89
N LEU A 43 -31.50 21.72 7.70
CA LEU A 43 -30.46 20.68 7.77
C LEU A 43 -31.04 19.34 8.21
N ARG A 44 -31.98 19.31 9.16
CA ARG A 44 -32.67 18.07 9.56
C ARG A 44 -33.45 17.46 8.42
N ASN A 45 -34.09 18.24 7.56
CA ASN A 45 -34.79 17.76 6.38
C ASN A 45 -33.81 17.19 5.34
N GLU A 46 -32.65 17.84 5.10
CA GLU A 46 -31.62 17.33 4.21
C GLU A 46 -30.99 16.01 4.74
N MET A 47 -30.71 15.95 6.03
CA MET A 47 -30.21 14.72 6.68
C MET A 47 -31.25 13.58 6.55
N ALA A 48 -32.54 13.85 6.72
CA ALA A 48 -33.60 12.86 6.53
C ALA A 48 -33.70 12.41 5.06
N ALA A 49 -33.49 13.31 4.10
CA ALA A 49 -33.46 12.99 2.69
C ALA A 49 -32.25 12.10 2.34
N LEU A 50 -31.06 12.42 2.86
CA LEU A 50 -29.85 11.62 2.71
C LEU A 50 -29.99 10.23 3.33
N THR A 51 -30.67 10.12 4.50
CA THR A 51 -31.00 8.83 5.12
C THR A 51 -31.92 7.99 4.22
N LYS A 52 -32.93 8.60 3.58
CA LYS A 52 -33.80 7.91 2.61
C LYS A 52 -33.06 7.43 1.36
N LEU A 53 -31.97 8.12 0.97
CA LEU A 53 -31.10 7.70 -0.11
C LEU A 53 -30.10 6.59 0.31
N GLY A 54 -30.10 6.23 1.61
CA GLY A 54 -29.18 5.25 2.17
C GLY A 54 -27.74 5.76 2.34
N LEU A 55 -27.53 7.10 2.27
CA LEU A 55 -26.19 7.71 2.41
C LEU A 55 -25.84 8.05 3.86
N LEU A 56 -26.86 8.16 4.72
CA LEU A 56 -26.69 8.36 6.16
C LEU A 56 -27.50 7.32 6.93
N GLU A 57 -27.01 7.02 8.13
CA GLU A 57 -27.67 6.14 9.09
C GLU A 57 -27.92 6.87 10.40
N GLN A 58 -28.86 6.35 11.18
CA GLN A 58 -29.14 6.82 12.53
C GLN A 58 -28.86 5.67 13.51
N PRO A 59 -27.76 5.69 14.26
CA PRO A 59 -27.41 4.60 15.17
C PRO A 59 -28.48 4.33 16.23
N HIS A 60 -29.10 5.40 16.77
CA HIS A 60 -30.18 5.31 17.76
C HIS A 60 -31.22 6.41 17.50
N THR A 61 -32.44 6.21 17.96
CA THR A 61 -33.59 7.10 17.73
C THR A 61 -33.37 8.57 18.13
N SER A 62 -32.54 8.83 19.16
CA SER A 62 -32.15 10.16 19.63
C SER A 62 -30.79 10.63 19.08
N ALA A 63 -30.07 9.80 18.37
CA ALA A 63 -28.74 10.13 17.85
C ALA A 63 -28.83 11.07 16.62
N GLY A 64 -27.74 11.76 16.34
CA GLY A 64 -27.49 12.44 15.08
C GLY A 64 -27.47 11.45 13.89
N ARG A 65 -26.72 11.79 12.87
CA ARG A 65 -26.50 10.93 11.69
C ARG A 65 -25.03 10.61 11.55
N VAL A 66 -24.76 9.40 11.07
CA VAL A 66 -23.43 8.96 10.65
C VAL A 66 -23.46 8.60 9.16
N PRO A 67 -22.36 8.71 8.42
CA PRO A 67 -22.30 8.22 7.06
C PRO A 67 -22.47 6.69 7.04
N SER A 68 -23.25 6.15 6.11
CA SER A 68 -23.29 4.72 5.80
C SER A 68 -22.08 4.34 4.93
N ALA A 69 -21.81 3.04 4.73
CA ALA A 69 -20.81 2.58 3.75
C ALA A 69 -21.06 3.18 2.37
N LYS A 70 -22.34 3.18 1.91
CA LYS A 70 -22.74 3.85 0.66
C LYS A 70 -22.49 5.35 0.68
N GLY A 71 -22.66 6.01 1.84
CA GLY A 71 -22.38 7.45 2.00
C GLY A 71 -20.90 7.77 1.91
N TYR A 72 -20.05 6.96 2.53
CA TYR A 72 -18.59 7.07 2.38
C TYR A 72 -18.17 6.85 0.93
N ARG A 73 -18.69 5.83 0.28
CA ARG A 73 -18.41 5.55 -1.13
C ARG A 73 -18.76 6.73 -2.02
N TYR A 74 -19.99 7.27 -1.87
CA TYR A 74 -20.40 8.44 -2.63
C TYR A 74 -19.51 9.66 -2.36
N TYR A 75 -19.09 9.86 -1.10
CA TYR A 75 -18.18 10.95 -0.71
C TYR A 75 -16.83 10.81 -1.38
N LEU A 76 -16.23 9.63 -1.33
CA LEU A 76 -14.93 9.34 -1.92
C LEU A 76 -14.93 9.51 -3.45
N ASP A 77 -16.01 9.04 -4.12
CA ASP A 77 -16.14 9.10 -5.58
C ASP A 77 -16.39 10.50 -6.13
N ASN A 78 -17.19 11.29 -5.43
CA ASN A 78 -17.80 12.47 -6.03
C ASN A 78 -17.47 13.76 -5.28
N LEU A 79 -17.06 13.68 -4.02
CA LEU A 79 -16.99 14.85 -3.14
C LEU A 79 -15.60 15.08 -2.52
N LEU A 80 -14.76 14.06 -2.48
CA LEU A 80 -13.38 14.23 -2.04
C LEU A 80 -12.62 15.01 -3.12
N THR A 81 -12.12 16.18 -2.78
CA THR A 81 -11.29 17.00 -3.66
C THR A 81 -9.85 16.96 -3.18
N ASP A 82 -8.93 16.63 -4.08
CA ASP A 82 -7.48 16.59 -3.82
C ASP A 82 -6.83 18.00 -3.78
N ASP A 83 -7.65 19.06 -3.78
CA ASP A 83 -7.18 20.42 -3.96
C ASP A 83 -6.50 21.04 -2.73
N GLN A 84 -6.45 20.33 -1.60
CA GLN A 84 -5.79 20.88 -0.41
C GLN A 84 -4.33 20.40 -0.33
N PRO A 85 -3.36 21.31 -0.55
CA PRO A 85 -1.96 20.96 -0.39
C PRO A 85 -1.66 20.63 1.08
N LEU A 86 -0.75 19.69 1.29
CA LEU A 86 -0.24 19.38 2.63
C LEU A 86 0.30 20.66 3.28
N ASP A 87 -0.05 20.92 4.53
CA ASP A 87 0.41 22.10 5.26
C ASP A 87 1.94 22.12 5.40
N ARG A 88 2.51 23.32 5.49
CA ARG A 88 3.97 23.53 5.50
C ARG A 88 4.68 22.84 6.66
N VAL A 89 4.04 22.74 7.82
CA VAL A 89 4.65 22.14 9.02
C VAL A 89 4.73 20.63 8.85
N THR A 90 3.64 20.01 8.45
CA THR A 90 3.59 18.55 8.17
C THR A 90 4.54 18.21 7.04
N ARG A 91 4.57 19.00 5.95
CA ARG A 91 5.51 18.80 4.85
C ARG A 91 6.97 18.81 5.32
N ALA A 92 7.38 19.85 6.07
CA ALA A 92 8.74 19.94 6.60
C ALA A 92 9.10 18.78 7.53
N ARG A 93 8.10 18.26 8.29
CA ARG A 93 8.29 17.08 9.13
C ARG A 93 8.54 15.82 8.30
N VAL A 94 7.81 15.62 7.21
CA VAL A 94 8.01 14.50 6.28
C VAL A 94 9.39 14.61 5.62
N ASP A 95 9.77 15.78 5.12
CA ASP A 95 11.06 16.03 4.49
C ASP A 95 12.22 15.70 5.44
N ALA A 96 12.12 16.11 6.71
CA ALA A 96 13.12 15.83 7.75
C ALA A 96 13.25 14.32 8.03
N VAL A 97 12.13 13.60 8.03
CA VAL A 97 12.14 12.14 8.18
C VAL A 97 12.85 11.49 7.01
N PHE A 98 12.45 11.77 5.77
CA PHE A 98 13.06 11.17 4.58
C PHE A 98 14.55 11.50 4.45
N ALA A 99 14.99 12.69 4.88
CA ALA A 99 16.41 13.07 4.92
C ALA A 99 17.25 12.20 5.90
N SER A 100 16.61 11.53 6.85
CA SER A 100 17.27 10.67 7.86
C SER A 100 17.18 9.18 7.56
N LEU A 101 16.34 8.76 6.59
CA LEU A 101 16.16 7.35 6.24
C LEU A 101 17.33 6.81 5.40
N ASP A 102 17.58 5.52 5.54
CA ASP A 102 18.52 4.79 4.69
C ASP A 102 17.93 4.67 3.27
N HIS A 103 18.76 4.84 2.25
CA HIS A 103 18.37 4.78 0.85
C HIS A 103 18.32 3.35 0.29
N GLU A 104 18.65 2.33 1.09
CA GLU A 104 18.43 0.94 0.70
C GLU A 104 16.92 0.68 0.59
N PRO A 105 16.40 0.16 -0.54
CA PRO A 105 14.95 0.14 -0.81
C PRO A 105 14.10 -0.49 0.28
N GLU A 106 14.52 -1.63 0.86
CA GLU A 106 13.78 -2.30 1.93
C GLU A 106 13.75 -1.47 3.22
N LYS A 107 14.91 -0.89 3.58
CA LYS A 107 15.01 -0.03 4.77
C LYS A 107 14.23 1.28 4.60
N LEU A 108 14.26 1.83 3.39
CA LEU A 108 13.49 3.04 3.05
C LEU A 108 11.99 2.76 3.13
N ALA A 109 11.50 1.65 2.58
CA ALA A 109 10.10 1.25 2.66
C ALA A 109 9.67 1.02 4.12
N GLN A 110 10.48 0.29 4.91
CA GLN A 110 10.21 0.06 6.33
C GLN A 110 10.21 1.36 7.14
N GLY A 111 11.19 2.24 6.89
CA GLY A 111 11.27 3.54 7.55
C GLY A 111 10.09 4.44 7.22
N ALA A 112 9.67 4.46 5.95
CA ALA A 112 8.52 5.23 5.48
C ALA A 112 7.20 4.71 6.08
N ALA A 113 6.99 3.39 6.17
CA ALA A 113 5.82 2.82 6.82
C ALA A 113 5.69 3.27 8.28
N ARG A 114 6.79 3.17 9.04
CA ARG A 114 6.83 3.64 10.45
C ARG A 114 6.58 5.14 10.58
N ALA A 115 7.17 5.94 9.70
CA ALA A 115 7.03 7.39 9.74
C ALA A 115 5.62 7.84 9.35
N LEU A 116 5.04 7.25 8.30
CA LEU A 116 3.68 7.52 7.89
C LEU A 116 2.69 7.18 9.01
N ALA A 117 2.85 6.01 9.65
CA ALA A 117 2.03 5.63 10.80
C ALA A 117 2.13 6.61 11.95
N ALA A 118 3.34 7.04 12.32
CA ALA A 118 3.57 7.98 13.41
C ALA A 118 3.02 9.39 13.15
N ILE A 119 2.92 9.80 11.87
CA ILE A 119 2.38 11.12 11.50
C ILE A 119 0.87 11.07 11.32
N SER A 120 0.34 9.99 10.74
CA SER A 120 -1.09 9.84 10.45
C SER A 120 -1.92 9.38 11.65
N GLY A 121 -1.31 8.66 12.61
CA GLY A 121 -2.04 7.95 13.67
C GLY A 121 -2.84 6.73 13.16
N CYS A 122 -2.53 6.24 11.97
CA CYS A 122 -3.13 5.04 11.36
C CYS A 122 -2.06 3.96 11.19
N THR A 123 -2.45 2.71 11.00
CA THR A 123 -1.53 1.68 10.51
C THR A 123 -1.16 2.01 9.08
N ALA A 124 0.12 1.89 8.75
CA ALA A 124 0.63 2.11 7.41
C ALA A 124 1.27 0.85 6.84
N ALA A 125 1.14 0.68 5.53
CA ALA A 125 1.79 -0.39 4.79
C ALA A 125 2.53 0.19 3.58
N VAL A 126 3.74 -0.30 3.33
CA VAL A 126 4.55 0.11 2.16
C VAL A 126 5.14 -1.13 1.54
N SER A 127 4.91 -1.34 0.25
CA SER A 127 5.57 -2.42 -0.49
C SER A 127 6.92 -1.98 -1.06
N THR A 128 7.83 -2.92 -1.29
CA THR A 128 8.98 -2.66 -2.18
C THR A 128 8.51 -2.48 -3.62
N PRO A 129 9.26 -1.72 -4.45
CA PRO A 129 8.95 -1.63 -5.87
C PRO A 129 9.04 -2.98 -6.56
N CYS A 130 8.12 -3.24 -7.49
CA CYS A 130 8.12 -4.39 -8.36
C CYS A 130 7.75 -3.99 -9.80
N ALA A 131 8.02 -4.89 -10.73
CA ALA A 131 7.54 -4.84 -12.10
C ALA A 131 7.29 -6.27 -12.56
N GLU A 132 6.32 -6.47 -13.44
CA GLU A 132 5.99 -7.80 -13.97
C GLU A 132 7.10 -8.40 -14.82
N ASP A 133 7.93 -7.55 -15.44
CA ASP A 133 9.06 -7.90 -16.28
C ASP A 133 10.41 -7.88 -15.55
N LEU A 134 10.39 -7.84 -14.21
CA LEU A 134 11.61 -7.85 -13.41
C LEU A 134 12.34 -9.17 -13.57
N CYS A 135 13.58 -9.13 -14.08
CA CYS A 135 14.43 -10.28 -14.29
C CYS A 135 15.69 -10.18 -13.42
N ILE A 136 16.43 -11.29 -13.33
CA ILE A 136 17.77 -11.27 -12.77
C ILE A 136 18.78 -10.93 -13.88
N ALA A 137 19.59 -9.91 -13.64
CA ALA A 137 20.65 -9.47 -14.55
C ALA A 137 21.97 -10.25 -14.32
N HIS A 138 22.23 -10.69 -13.08
CA HIS A 138 23.46 -11.39 -12.73
C HIS A 138 23.29 -12.27 -11.50
N TYR A 139 23.92 -13.46 -11.54
CA TYR A 139 24.06 -14.36 -10.40
C TYR A 139 25.53 -14.50 -9.99
N GLU A 140 25.76 -14.59 -8.68
CA GLU A 140 27.06 -14.95 -8.09
C GLU A 140 26.84 -16.06 -7.05
N VAL A 141 27.77 -16.99 -6.95
CA VAL A 141 27.74 -18.09 -5.99
C VAL A 141 29.01 -18.05 -5.15
N VAL A 142 28.84 -17.95 -3.84
CA VAL A 142 29.95 -17.83 -2.89
C VAL A 142 29.80 -18.88 -1.81
N GLN A 143 30.89 -19.60 -1.51
CA GLN A 143 30.89 -20.51 -0.36
C GLN A 143 30.86 -19.71 0.96
N VAL A 144 29.92 -20.06 1.85
CA VAL A 144 29.78 -19.47 3.17
C VAL A 144 29.91 -20.58 4.22
N GLY A 145 31.11 -20.79 4.75
CA GLY A 145 31.35 -21.85 5.69
C GLY A 145 31.58 -23.24 5.01
N ARG A 146 31.53 -24.33 5.81
CA ARG A 146 31.89 -25.67 5.36
C ARG A 146 30.81 -26.41 4.55
N SER A 147 29.52 -26.07 4.78
CA SER A 147 28.39 -26.80 4.22
C SER A 147 27.28 -25.88 3.73
N ALA A 148 27.63 -24.67 3.31
CA ALA A 148 26.66 -23.67 2.81
C ALA A 148 27.28 -22.87 1.67
N ALA A 149 26.45 -22.55 0.68
CA ALA A 149 26.74 -21.59 -0.38
C ALA A 149 25.69 -20.49 -0.38
N ALA A 150 26.11 -19.24 -0.51
CA ALA A 150 25.23 -18.13 -0.75
C ALA A 150 25.09 -17.92 -2.26
N VAL A 151 23.87 -17.85 -2.74
CA VAL A 151 23.52 -17.42 -4.09
C VAL A 151 23.11 -15.95 -3.98
N LEU A 152 23.85 -15.08 -4.64
CA LEU A 152 23.51 -13.66 -4.77
C LEU A 152 22.94 -13.45 -6.18
N ALA A 153 21.94 -12.63 -6.30
CA ALA A 153 21.38 -12.23 -7.58
C ALA A 153 21.17 -10.72 -7.62
N VAL A 154 21.51 -10.11 -8.73
CA VAL A 154 21.25 -8.69 -9.00
C VAL A 154 20.11 -8.63 -10.01
N THR A 155 19.03 -7.95 -9.66
CA THR A 155 17.90 -7.76 -10.57
C THR A 155 18.20 -6.69 -11.63
N THR A 156 17.41 -6.66 -12.71
CA THR A 156 17.48 -5.60 -13.73
C THR A 156 17.21 -4.20 -13.18
N ALA A 157 16.55 -4.11 -12.03
CA ALA A 157 16.35 -2.87 -11.28
C ALA A 157 17.52 -2.52 -10.33
N GLY A 158 18.56 -3.33 -10.25
CA GLY A 158 19.73 -3.11 -9.40
C GLY A 158 19.56 -3.60 -7.94
N TYR A 159 18.48 -4.27 -7.60
CA TYR A 159 18.32 -4.87 -6.26
C TYR A 159 19.16 -6.13 -6.11
N VAL A 160 19.76 -6.31 -4.94
CA VAL A 160 20.51 -7.51 -4.60
C VAL A 160 19.64 -8.42 -3.74
N ARG A 161 19.50 -9.67 -4.18
CA ARG A 161 18.80 -10.73 -3.45
C ARG A 161 19.79 -11.83 -3.09
N THR A 162 19.63 -12.42 -1.91
CA THR A 162 20.53 -13.47 -1.44
C THR A 162 19.75 -14.62 -0.83
N ARG A 163 20.13 -15.86 -1.18
CA ARG A 163 19.67 -17.07 -0.49
C ARG A 163 20.84 -17.99 -0.18
N VAL A 164 20.74 -18.67 0.97
CA VAL A 164 21.74 -19.64 1.38
C VAL A 164 21.25 -21.04 1.08
N ALA A 165 22.04 -21.78 0.29
CA ALA A 165 21.83 -23.19 -0.03
C ALA A 165 22.74 -24.06 0.84
N ARG A 166 22.22 -25.18 1.35
CA ARG A 166 23.05 -26.20 2.02
C ARG A 166 23.72 -27.08 0.98
N VAL A 167 25.03 -27.24 1.09
CA VAL A 167 25.85 -28.16 0.26
C VAL A 167 26.53 -29.15 1.19
N ARG A 168 26.54 -30.47 0.85
CA ARG A 168 27.09 -31.49 1.72
C ARG A 168 28.62 -31.46 1.77
N SER A 169 29.26 -31.24 0.63
CA SER A 169 30.71 -31.07 0.49
C SER A 169 31.03 -29.58 0.25
N GLY A 170 32.21 -29.16 0.72
CA GLY A 170 32.68 -27.80 0.46
C GLY A 170 32.67 -27.46 -1.02
N LEU A 171 32.29 -26.24 -1.36
CA LEU A 171 32.27 -25.74 -2.72
C LEU A 171 33.63 -25.10 -3.05
N SER A 172 34.43 -25.69 -3.93
CA SER A 172 35.65 -25.03 -4.38
C SER A 172 35.34 -23.76 -5.16
N ARG A 173 36.31 -22.83 -5.21
CA ARG A 173 36.13 -21.57 -5.97
C ARG A 173 35.80 -21.82 -7.45
N GLU A 174 36.40 -22.87 -8.02
CA GLU A 174 36.17 -23.25 -9.42
C GLU A 174 34.75 -23.79 -9.64
N LYS A 175 34.25 -24.65 -8.72
CA LYS A 175 32.88 -25.16 -8.77
C LYS A 175 31.86 -24.02 -8.56
N ALA A 176 32.14 -23.06 -7.66
CA ALA A 176 31.29 -21.91 -7.46
C ALA A 176 31.23 -21.04 -8.72
N ALA A 177 32.35 -20.75 -9.35
CA ALA A 177 32.40 -20.00 -10.61
C ALA A 177 31.67 -20.72 -11.75
N ALA A 178 31.83 -22.06 -11.87
CA ALA A 178 31.11 -22.84 -12.87
C ALA A 178 29.60 -22.81 -12.66
N LEU A 179 29.12 -22.90 -11.39
CA LEU A 179 27.70 -22.76 -11.07
C LEU A 179 27.17 -21.34 -11.38
N ALA A 180 27.92 -20.31 -11.02
CA ALA A 180 27.54 -18.94 -11.35
C ALA A 180 27.45 -18.74 -12.88
N ALA A 181 28.40 -19.27 -13.64
CA ALA A 181 28.38 -19.22 -15.11
C ALA A 181 27.17 -19.97 -15.70
N LEU A 182 26.81 -21.14 -15.16
CA LEU A 182 25.63 -21.90 -15.57
C LEU A 182 24.34 -21.13 -15.28
N LEU A 183 24.21 -20.56 -14.08
CA LEU A 183 23.05 -19.74 -13.70
C LEU A 183 22.92 -18.50 -14.58
N ASN A 184 24.03 -17.81 -14.82
CA ASN A 184 24.05 -16.63 -15.70
C ASN A 184 23.71 -16.96 -17.14
N HIS A 185 24.11 -18.14 -17.65
CA HIS A 185 23.75 -18.55 -19.00
C HIS A 185 22.26 -18.89 -19.13
N SER A 186 21.67 -19.47 -18.08
CA SER A 186 20.36 -20.12 -18.19
C SER A 186 19.22 -19.37 -17.53
N LEU A 187 19.47 -18.52 -16.52
CA LEU A 187 18.44 -17.88 -15.71
C LEU A 187 18.50 -16.34 -15.72
N THR A 188 19.52 -15.71 -16.34
CA THR A 188 19.51 -14.25 -16.51
C THR A 188 18.54 -13.83 -17.60
N PHE A 189 17.87 -12.72 -17.38
CA PHE A 189 16.85 -12.16 -18.27
C PHE A 189 15.68 -13.10 -18.60
N VAL A 190 15.49 -14.13 -17.77
CA VAL A 190 14.32 -15.00 -17.81
C VAL A 190 13.24 -14.38 -16.93
N ALA A 191 12.02 -14.24 -17.47
CA ALA A 191 10.90 -13.81 -16.67
C ALA A 191 10.47 -14.95 -15.71
N PRO A 192 10.08 -14.65 -14.46
CA PRO A 192 9.65 -15.67 -13.50
C PRO A 192 8.53 -16.58 -14.02
N VAL A 193 7.63 -16.05 -14.83
CA VAL A 193 6.53 -16.78 -15.49
C VAL A 193 7.05 -17.84 -16.49
N ASP A 194 8.22 -17.62 -17.09
CA ASP A 194 8.82 -18.52 -18.06
C ASP A 194 9.66 -19.64 -17.38
N LEU A 195 9.88 -19.56 -16.07
CA LEU A 195 10.62 -20.54 -15.31
C LEU A 195 9.83 -21.84 -15.18
N SER A 196 10.10 -22.79 -16.09
CA SER A 196 9.41 -24.07 -16.11
C SER A 196 10.14 -25.15 -15.30
N GLY A 197 9.37 -26.12 -14.78
CA GLY A 197 9.96 -27.31 -14.11
C GLY A 197 10.88 -28.12 -15.02
N ARG A 198 10.62 -28.12 -16.33
CA ARG A 198 11.49 -28.77 -17.34
C ARG A 198 12.87 -28.10 -17.42
N MET A 199 12.89 -26.77 -17.46
CA MET A 199 14.12 -25.98 -17.48
C MET A 199 14.95 -26.24 -16.22
N LEU A 200 14.31 -26.27 -15.05
CA LEU A 200 15.01 -26.58 -13.80
C LEU A 200 15.53 -28.03 -13.77
N ALA A 201 14.77 -29.00 -14.25
CA ALA A 201 15.21 -30.39 -14.34
C ALA A 201 16.42 -30.55 -15.29
N GLU A 202 16.42 -29.83 -16.40
CA GLU A 202 17.53 -29.80 -17.35
C GLU A 202 18.80 -29.21 -16.73
N LEU A 203 18.67 -28.08 -16.00
CA LEU A 203 19.78 -27.50 -15.25
C LEU A 203 20.33 -28.45 -14.18
N CYS A 204 19.44 -29.09 -13.40
CA CYS A 204 19.85 -30.06 -12.37
C CYS A 204 20.55 -31.28 -12.95
N SER A 205 20.25 -31.69 -14.20
CA SER A 205 20.90 -32.83 -14.84
C SER A 205 22.36 -32.56 -15.27
N GLN A 206 22.74 -31.29 -15.35
CA GLN A 206 24.10 -30.86 -15.78
C GLN A 206 25.08 -30.73 -14.62
N ILE A 207 24.62 -30.89 -13.38
CA ILE A 207 25.44 -30.67 -12.18
C ILE A 207 25.44 -31.90 -11.26
N ASP A 208 26.40 -31.89 -10.33
CA ASP A 208 26.44 -32.87 -9.25
C ASP A 208 25.14 -32.76 -8.39
N PRO A 209 24.46 -33.89 -8.08
CA PRO A 209 23.23 -33.88 -7.25
C PRO A 209 23.38 -33.17 -5.90
N GLU A 210 24.57 -33.10 -5.33
CA GLU A 210 24.85 -32.36 -4.10
C GLU A 210 24.71 -30.85 -4.25
N LEU A 211 24.75 -30.32 -5.49
CA LEU A 211 24.69 -28.89 -5.81
C LEU A 211 23.26 -28.44 -6.24
N VAL A 212 22.34 -29.38 -6.40
CA VAL A 212 20.92 -29.07 -6.72
C VAL A 212 20.31 -28.01 -5.80
N PRO A 213 20.60 -27.96 -4.48
CA PRO A 213 20.10 -26.90 -3.62
C PRO A 213 20.52 -25.49 -4.05
N VAL A 214 21.64 -25.32 -4.76
CA VAL A 214 22.09 -24.01 -5.28
C VAL A 214 21.20 -23.56 -6.44
N ILE A 215 20.85 -24.49 -7.37
CA ILE A 215 19.90 -24.21 -8.45
C ILE A 215 18.51 -23.85 -7.86
N SER A 216 18.05 -24.62 -6.87
CA SER A 216 16.78 -24.37 -6.20
C SER A 216 16.75 -22.99 -5.51
N ALA A 217 17.87 -22.57 -4.90
CA ALA A 217 18.00 -21.26 -4.29
C ALA A 217 17.95 -20.14 -5.34
N ALA A 218 18.64 -20.31 -6.49
CA ALA A 218 18.63 -19.36 -7.60
C ALA A 218 17.22 -19.24 -8.22
N ALA A 219 16.54 -20.36 -8.44
CA ALA A 219 15.17 -20.39 -8.95
C ALA A 219 14.19 -19.68 -8.00
N ALA A 220 14.34 -19.92 -6.69
CA ALA A 220 13.51 -19.27 -5.70
C ALA A 220 13.77 -17.74 -5.64
N ILE A 221 15.02 -17.29 -5.78
CA ILE A 221 15.31 -15.86 -5.90
C ILE A 221 14.60 -15.26 -7.12
N LEU A 222 14.65 -15.94 -8.27
CA LEU A 222 13.98 -15.48 -9.49
C LEU A 222 12.45 -15.39 -9.29
N GLN A 223 11.82 -16.40 -8.71
CA GLN A 223 10.38 -16.41 -8.43
C GLN A 223 9.95 -15.33 -7.44
N ASP A 224 10.77 -15.10 -6.40
CA ASP A 224 10.47 -14.09 -5.39
C ASP A 224 10.82 -12.66 -5.84
N SER A 225 11.61 -12.50 -6.93
CA SER A 225 12.06 -11.18 -7.39
C SER A 225 10.91 -10.28 -7.86
N VAL A 226 9.81 -10.86 -8.33
CA VAL A 226 8.62 -10.13 -8.76
C VAL A 226 7.60 -9.92 -7.63
N LYS A 227 7.78 -10.56 -6.46
CA LYS A 227 6.89 -10.37 -5.32
C LYS A 227 7.30 -9.14 -4.55
N PRO A 228 6.39 -8.19 -4.33
CA PRO A 228 6.67 -7.06 -3.47
C PRO A 228 6.72 -7.51 -2.01
N HIS A 229 7.74 -7.10 -1.26
CA HIS A 229 7.75 -7.23 0.20
C HIS A 229 6.96 -6.09 0.82
N VAL A 230 6.06 -6.39 1.76
CA VAL A 230 5.23 -5.41 2.46
C VAL A 230 5.78 -5.16 3.86
N PHE A 231 6.02 -3.92 4.18
CA PHE A 231 6.44 -3.46 5.51
C PHE A 231 5.28 -2.74 6.19
N LEU A 232 4.98 -3.16 7.41
CA LEU A 232 3.95 -2.54 8.24
C LEU A 232 4.59 -1.56 9.24
N GLY A 233 3.79 -0.59 9.67
CA GLY A 233 4.14 0.34 10.73
C GLY A 233 2.89 0.78 11.48
N GLY A 234 2.99 0.92 12.79
CA GLY A 234 1.92 1.43 13.62
C GLY A 234 0.72 0.49 13.78
N GLU A 235 0.91 -0.82 13.78
CA GLU A 235 -0.15 -1.83 13.94
C GLU A 235 -0.93 -1.62 15.25
N GLN A 236 -0.29 -1.08 16.28
CA GLN A 236 -0.95 -0.72 17.55
C GLN A 236 -2.07 0.30 17.37
N HIS A 237 -2.03 1.14 16.33
CA HIS A 237 -3.09 2.13 16.06
C HIS A 237 -4.44 1.49 15.72
N LEU A 238 -4.47 0.22 15.30
CA LEU A 238 -5.73 -0.51 15.13
C LEU A 238 -6.50 -0.65 16.44
N LEU A 239 -5.81 -0.65 17.59
CA LEU A 239 -6.40 -0.75 18.93
C LEU A 239 -6.98 0.59 19.42
N ASP A 240 -6.56 1.70 18.81
CA ASP A 240 -7.05 3.04 19.18
C ASP A 240 -8.47 3.32 18.62
N TRP A 241 -9.00 2.39 17.79
CA TRP A 241 -10.26 2.59 17.08
C TRP A 241 -11.36 1.62 17.55
N PRO A 242 -12.32 2.07 18.39
CA PRO A 242 -13.42 1.20 18.89
C PRO A 242 -14.26 0.53 17.79
N GLN A 243 -14.29 1.10 16.56
CA GLN A 243 -15.00 0.53 15.42
C GLN A 243 -14.38 -0.78 14.92
N LEU A 244 -13.11 -1.01 15.24
CA LEU A 244 -12.34 -2.21 14.88
C LEU A 244 -12.26 -3.22 16.03
N ASP A 245 -12.92 -2.95 17.18
CA ASP A 245 -12.94 -3.87 18.30
C ASP A 245 -13.41 -5.26 17.87
N GLY A 246 -12.68 -6.28 18.32
CA GLY A 246 -12.93 -7.68 17.98
C GLY A 246 -12.50 -8.09 16.56
N LYS A 247 -12.02 -7.16 15.72
CA LYS A 247 -11.59 -7.43 14.33
C LYS A 247 -10.09 -7.27 14.12
N VAL A 248 -9.38 -6.71 15.08
CA VAL A 248 -7.94 -6.43 14.98
C VAL A 248 -7.14 -7.70 14.68
N GLY A 249 -7.53 -8.85 15.27
CA GLY A 249 -6.89 -10.14 14.99
C GLY A 249 -7.01 -10.55 13.53
N ASP A 250 -8.19 -10.40 12.93
CA ASP A 250 -8.44 -10.74 11.53
C ASP A 250 -7.68 -9.80 10.61
N ILE A 251 -7.67 -8.50 10.92
CA ILE A 251 -6.92 -7.49 10.17
C ILE A 251 -5.42 -7.80 10.19
N LEU A 252 -4.86 -8.08 11.37
CA LEU A 252 -3.44 -8.43 11.49
C LEU A 252 -3.10 -9.75 10.79
N THR A 253 -3.98 -10.74 10.82
CA THR A 253 -3.79 -11.99 10.09
C THR A 253 -3.72 -11.74 8.59
N LEU A 254 -4.62 -10.91 8.07
CA LEU A 254 -4.65 -10.52 6.66
C LEU A 254 -3.40 -9.72 6.23
N LEU A 255 -2.95 -8.80 7.07
CA LEU A 255 -1.79 -7.95 6.79
C LEU A 255 -0.44 -8.67 6.98
N ASN A 256 -0.38 -9.72 7.80
CA ASN A 256 0.83 -10.53 7.97
C ASN A 256 1.02 -11.59 6.87
N ASP A 257 0.00 -11.87 6.07
CA ASP A 257 0.15 -12.62 4.83
C ASP A 257 0.67 -11.67 3.74
N GLU A 258 1.92 -11.84 3.35
CA GLU A 258 2.63 -10.91 2.48
C GLU A 258 1.98 -10.78 1.08
N GLU A 259 1.45 -11.88 0.54
CA GLU A 259 0.79 -11.90 -0.76
C GLU A 259 -0.59 -11.24 -0.71
N GLN A 260 -1.37 -11.52 0.33
CA GLN A 260 -2.66 -10.86 0.55
C GLN A 260 -2.49 -9.37 0.83
N ALA A 261 -1.57 -9.00 1.72
CA ALA A 261 -1.28 -7.60 2.04
C ALA A 261 -0.85 -6.82 0.79
N ALA A 262 0.05 -7.38 -0.03
CA ALA A 262 0.48 -6.76 -1.28
C ALA A 262 -0.69 -6.53 -2.24
N GLY A 263 -1.58 -7.52 -2.40
CA GLY A 263 -2.78 -7.40 -3.24
C GLY A 263 -3.76 -6.34 -2.73
N LEU A 264 -3.92 -6.22 -1.41
CA LEU A 264 -4.85 -5.26 -0.80
C LEU A 264 -4.38 -3.80 -0.91
N ILE A 265 -3.07 -3.56 -0.81
CA ILE A 265 -2.52 -2.21 -0.87
C ILE A 265 -2.16 -1.77 -2.29
N ALA A 266 -2.20 -2.67 -3.27
CA ALA A 266 -1.91 -2.34 -4.66
C ALA A 266 -3.14 -1.68 -5.31
N PRO A 267 -3.04 -0.40 -5.76
CA PRO A 267 -4.08 0.17 -6.59
C PRO A 267 -4.24 -0.60 -7.91
N PRO A 268 -5.45 -0.65 -8.51
CA PRO A 268 -5.65 -1.23 -9.83
C PRO A 268 -4.70 -0.67 -10.89
N ALA A 269 -4.38 -1.47 -11.92
CA ALA A 269 -3.33 -1.12 -12.89
C ALA A 269 -3.61 0.19 -13.67
N ASP A 270 -4.87 0.54 -13.86
CA ASP A 270 -5.34 1.73 -14.57
C ASP A 270 -5.35 3.00 -13.70
N ARG A 271 -4.97 2.90 -12.41
CA ARG A 271 -5.05 4.00 -11.43
C ARG A 271 -3.87 4.05 -10.50
N ASN A 272 -3.64 5.25 -9.94
CA ASN A 272 -2.58 5.46 -8.95
C ASN A 272 -3.09 5.32 -7.52
N GLU A 273 -4.40 5.46 -7.30
CA GLU A 273 -5.02 5.46 -5.97
C GLU A 273 -6.15 4.46 -5.89
N SER A 274 -6.39 3.93 -4.69
CA SER A 274 -7.59 3.16 -4.41
C SER A 274 -8.05 3.35 -2.97
N VAL A 275 -9.36 3.20 -2.77
CA VAL A 275 -9.97 3.12 -1.45
C VAL A 275 -10.80 1.85 -1.39
N LEU A 276 -10.42 0.94 -0.50
CA LEU A 276 -11.15 -0.29 -0.22
C LEU A 276 -11.88 -0.14 1.12
N LEU A 277 -13.17 -0.38 1.11
CA LEU A 277 -13.96 -0.49 2.34
C LEU A 277 -13.97 -1.95 2.78
N GLY A 278 -14.04 -2.17 4.08
CA GLY A 278 -14.04 -3.53 4.64
C GLY A 278 -15.20 -4.40 4.19
N GLU A 279 -16.27 -3.82 3.68
CA GLU A 279 -17.40 -4.48 3.03
C GLU A 279 -17.05 -5.07 1.65
N ASP A 280 -15.99 -4.57 1.01
CA ASP A 280 -15.50 -5.04 -0.30
C ASP A 280 -14.50 -6.19 -0.16
N LEU A 281 -14.08 -6.53 1.05
CA LEU A 281 -13.09 -7.59 1.33
C LEU A 281 -13.74 -8.98 1.44
N GLU A 282 -12.95 -10.01 1.21
CA GLU A 282 -13.29 -11.42 1.47
C GLU A 282 -12.19 -12.07 2.34
N PRO A 283 -12.47 -12.39 3.62
CA PRO A 283 -13.73 -12.14 4.35
C PRO A 283 -13.98 -10.64 4.60
N GLN A 284 -15.27 -10.27 4.71
CA GLN A 284 -15.64 -8.89 5.01
C GLN A 284 -15.19 -8.48 6.42
N ILE A 285 -14.63 -7.27 6.53
CA ILE A 285 -14.25 -6.63 7.80
C ILE A 285 -14.95 -5.28 7.88
N PRO A 286 -16.26 -5.25 8.19
CA PRO A 286 -17.04 -4.02 8.19
C PRO A 286 -16.46 -2.96 9.12
N GLY A 287 -16.43 -1.72 8.66
CA GLY A 287 -15.87 -0.59 9.41
C GLY A 287 -14.37 -0.37 9.22
N MET A 288 -13.66 -1.26 8.51
CA MET A 288 -12.29 -1.08 8.08
C MET A 288 -12.23 -0.28 6.77
N CYS A 289 -11.15 0.42 6.54
CA CYS A 289 -10.84 1.10 5.29
C CYS A 289 -9.35 1.02 5.01
N ILE A 290 -9.00 0.78 3.76
CA ILE A 290 -7.63 0.87 3.24
C ILE A 290 -7.61 1.96 2.17
N VAL A 291 -6.73 2.94 2.35
CA VAL A 291 -6.46 3.98 1.36
C VAL A 291 -5.06 3.79 0.85
N SER A 292 -4.89 3.58 -0.44
CA SER A 292 -3.59 3.32 -1.04
C SER A 292 -3.28 4.24 -2.20
N ASP A 293 -1.98 4.47 -2.39
CA ASP A 293 -1.43 5.22 -3.51
C ASP A 293 -0.25 4.46 -4.11
N ARG A 294 0.02 4.68 -5.38
CA ARG A 294 1.14 4.13 -6.11
C ARG A 294 2.29 5.11 -6.15
N TYR A 295 3.48 4.69 -5.81
CA TYR A 295 4.69 5.46 -6.02
C TYR A 295 5.53 4.89 -7.16
N LEU A 296 6.08 5.76 -7.99
CA LEU A 296 6.85 5.41 -9.18
C LEU A 296 8.34 5.61 -8.93
N VAL A 297 9.15 4.61 -9.28
CA VAL A 297 10.61 4.62 -9.07
C VAL A 297 11.37 4.93 -10.36
N GLY A 298 10.71 4.84 -11.50
CA GLY A 298 11.34 4.92 -12.82
C GLY A 298 11.61 3.55 -13.43
N GLY A 299 11.86 3.51 -14.75
CA GLY A 299 12.09 2.26 -15.47
C GLY A 299 10.91 1.28 -15.45
N GLY A 300 9.67 1.75 -15.27
CA GLY A 300 8.50 0.88 -15.15
C GLY A 300 8.26 0.29 -13.75
N LEU A 301 9.17 0.51 -12.81
CA LEU A 301 9.03 0.04 -11.42
C LEU A 301 8.08 0.91 -10.64
N TRP A 302 7.23 0.28 -9.86
CA TRP A 302 6.30 0.94 -8.96
C TRP A 302 6.11 0.14 -7.67
N GLY A 303 5.73 0.82 -6.62
CA GLY A 303 5.32 0.20 -5.36
C GLY A 303 4.06 0.86 -4.84
N SER A 304 3.54 0.33 -3.75
CA SER A 304 2.32 0.80 -3.11
C SER A 304 2.60 1.29 -1.70
N ILE A 305 1.86 2.31 -1.31
CA ILE A 305 1.82 2.83 0.04
C ILE A 305 0.37 2.95 0.47
N ALA A 306 0.05 2.57 1.69
CA ALA A 306 -1.32 2.57 2.17
C ALA A 306 -1.44 3.01 3.63
N LEU A 307 -2.61 3.55 3.96
CA LEU A 307 -3.10 3.77 5.31
C LEU A 307 -4.27 2.83 5.58
N ILE A 308 -4.25 2.20 6.73
CA ILE A 308 -5.25 1.22 7.16
C ILE A 308 -5.83 1.69 8.49
N GLY A 309 -7.14 1.76 8.56
CA GLY A 309 -7.85 2.24 9.75
C GLY A 309 -9.36 2.08 9.61
N PRO A 310 -10.16 2.77 10.44
CA PRO A 310 -11.61 2.72 10.35
C PRO A 310 -12.13 3.53 9.15
N THR A 311 -13.31 3.19 8.67
CA THR A 311 -13.99 3.93 7.58
C THR A 311 -14.14 5.43 7.87
N ARG A 312 -14.11 5.84 9.14
CA ARG A 312 -14.21 7.25 9.56
C ARG A 312 -12.88 8.02 9.56
N MET A 313 -11.86 7.55 8.86
CA MET A 313 -10.59 8.28 8.75
C MET A 313 -10.80 9.71 8.21
N PRO A 314 -10.00 10.69 8.67
CA PRO A 314 -10.09 12.08 8.16
C PRO A 314 -9.41 12.20 6.77
N PHE A 315 -10.06 11.68 5.73
CA PHE A 315 -9.52 11.57 4.36
C PHE A 315 -8.95 12.89 3.83
N GLN A 316 -9.60 14.03 4.09
CA GLN A 316 -9.13 15.36 3.65
C GLN A 316 -7.70 15.69 4.14
N LYS A 317 -7.30 15.14 5.31
CA LYS A 317 -5.94 15.32 5.86
C LYS A 317 -5.00 14.21 5.43
N LEU A 318 -5.51 12.98 5.34
CA LEU A 318 -4.70 11.79 5.10
C LEU A 318 -4.32 11.62 3.64
N MET A 319 -5.20 11.97 2.69
CA MET A 319 -4.89 11.85 1.26
C MET A 319 -3.69 12.71 0.84
N PRO A 320 -3.64 14.03 1.12
CA PRO A 320 -2.47 14.83 0.79
C PRO A 320 -1.17 14.34 1.45
N LEU A 321 -1.27 13.77 2.67
CA LEU A 321 -0.13 13.19 3.37
C LEU A 321 0.36 11.92 2.66
N LEU A 322 -0.56 11.02 2.31
CA LEU A 322 -0.27 9.77 1.61
C LEU A 322 0.41 10.05 0.26
N HIS A 323 -0.15 10.96 -0.55
CA HIS A 323 0.40 11.38 -1.83
C HIS A 323 1.83 11.94 -1.68
N TYR A 324 2.04 12.79 -0.67
CA TYR A 324 3.35 13.37 -0.44
C TYR A 324 4.39 12.30 -0.05
N PHE A 325 3.99 11.32 0.78
CA PHE A 325 4.85 10.17 1.09
C PHE A 325 5.15 9.32 -0.14
N ALA A 326 4.17 9.08 -1.01
CA ALA A 326 4.36 8.35 -2.26
C ALA A 326 5.38 9.04 -3.17
N ASP A 327 5.27 10.37 -3.31
CA ASP A 327 6.22 11.17 -4.08
C ASP A 327 7.64 11.08 -3.50
N GLN A 328 7.80 11.23 -2.18
CA GLN A 328 9.10 11.15 -1.50
C GLN A 328 9.72 9.75 -1.58
N LEU A 329 8.90 8.69 -1.49
CA LEU A 329 9.36 7.31 -1.70
C LEU A 329 9.89 7.10 -3.12
N GLY A 330 9.12 7.52 -4.13
CA GLY A 330 9.52 7.40 -5.53
C GLY A 330 10.85 8.12 -5.81
N GLU A 331 11.03 9.31 -5.26
CA GLU A 331 12.28 10.08 -5.36
C GLU A 331 13.44 9.39 -4.64
N GLY A 332 13.22 8.99 -3.39
CA GLY A 332 14.24 8.33 -2.56
C GLY A 332 14.75 7.03 -3.18
N MET A 333 13.85 6.23 -3.74
CA MET A 333 14.20 4.96 -4.39
C MET A 333 14.81 5.13 -5.79
N SER A 334 14.49 6.23 -6.49
CA SER A 334 15.06 6.52 -7.83
C SER A 334 16.49 7.06 -7.76
N GLY A 335 16.99 7.43 -6.59
CA GLY A 335 18.28 8.08 -6.43
C GLY A 335 18.36 9.47 -7.07
N LYS A 336 17.23 10.03 -7.51
CA LYS A 336 17.12 11.37 -8.12
C LYS A 336 16.61 12.37 -7.07
N ARG A 337 17.44 13.35 -6.70
CA ARG A 337 16.93 14.56 -6.05
C ARG A 337 16.21 15.40 -7.11
N LYS A 338 14.96 15.80 -6.85
CA LYS A 338 14.26 16.76 -7.71
C LYS A 338 14.98 18.09 -7.80
N ASP A 339 15.16 18.56 -9.05
CA ASP A 339 15.07 19.99 -9.33
C ASP A 339 13.59 20.41 -9.12
N THR A 340 13.38 21.35 -8.24
CA THR A 340 12.10 21.78 -7.64
C THR A 340 11.09 22.43 -8.63
N THR A 341 11.12 22.11 -9.94
CA THR A 341 10.40 22.86 -10.97
C THR A 341 9.40 22.07 -11.82
N GLN A 342 9.15 20.81 -11.55
CA GLN A 342 8.08 20.08 -12.25
C GLN A 342 6.87 19.88 -11.34
N ALA A 343 5.80 20.62 -11.66
CA ALA A 343 4.47 20.40 -11.06
C ALA A 343 3.97 18.99 -11.38
N ALA A 344 3.53 18.26 -10.36
CA ALA A 344 2.92 16.96 -10.51
C ALA A 344 1.70 17.04 -11.43
N ALA A 345 1.55 16.05 -12.32
CA ALA A 345 0.35 15.89 -13.13
C ALA A 345 -0.87 15.62 -12.22
N PRO A 346 -2.07 16.10 -12.60
CA PRO A 346 -3.26 15.89 -11.78
C PRO A 346 -3.58 14.40 -11.65
N ARG A 347 -3.64 13.90 -10.41
CA ARG A 347 -4.06 12.54 -10.06
C ARG A 347 -5.59 12.51 -9.96
N ARG A 348 -6.24 11.54 -10.55
CA ARG A 348 -7.66 11.20 -10.45
C ARG A 348 -7.78 9.70 -10.67
N THR A 349 -8.61 9.00 -10.04
CA THR A 349 -10.01 8.87 -9.63
C THR A 349 -10.18 7.56 -8.81
N VAL A 350 -11.08 7.49 -7.84
CA VAL A 350 -11.41 6.33 -7.01
C VAL A 350 -12.21 5.26 -7.78
N ILE A 351 -11.95 3.95 -7.61
CA ILE A 351 -12.73 2.83 -8.19
C ILE A 351 -13.15 1.78 -7.19
N TYR A 352 -14.20 1.11 -7.56
CA TYR A 352 -14.89 0.03 -6.87
C TYR A 352 -14.95 -1.24 -7.71
N LYS A 353 -15.16 -2.39 -7.02
CA LYS A 353 -15.18 -3.75 -7.58
C LYS A 353 -16.30 -3.99 -8.62
N GLU A 354 -17.30 -3.10 -8.73
CA GLU A 354 -18.40 -3.22 -9.71
C GLU A 354 -17.98 -2.97 -11.17
N ASP A 355 -16.77 -2.47 -11.41
CA ASP A 355 -16.20 -2.23 -12.74
C ASP A 355 -15.33 -3.40 -13.23
N LEU A 356 -15.34 -4.54 -12.54
CA LEU A 356 -14.54 -5.73 -12.84
C LEU A 356 -15.36 -6.93 -13.36
N GLU A 357 -16.63 -6.72 -13.79
CA GLU A 357 -17.40 -7.71 -14.54
C GLU A 357 -17.38 -7.48 -16.05
#